data_fb087b60dcff51fcbe2dcaec43167554
#
_entry.id   fb087b60dcff51fcbe2dcaec43167554
#
_cell.length_a   1.000
_cell.length_b   1.000
_cell.length_c   1.000
_cell.angle_alpha   90.00
_cell.angle_beta   90.00
_cell.angle_gamma   90.00
#
_symmetry.space_group_name_H-M   'P 1'
#
loop_
_entity.id
_entity.type
_entity.pdbx_description
1 polymer ?
#
loop_
_entity_poly.entity_id
_entity_poly.type
_entity_poly.pdbx_seq_one_letter_code
_entity_poly.pdbx_strand_id
1 'polypeptide(L)'
;LETYIDMVSSIGRLAICTGTGNNGNQPLHEGGTLKQGQTRQIELSVSSREPTLNVQLWKSYEDEMSIYIENPSGNRIGPLDEKLGPQRYRLGNTDLLIYYGKPGPYHLTQEIYIDFLPGKTYVDSGDWKIILSGKKVRGGEYYLWLPGGNTLNRGTGFYEPRAYGTLTIPATARRVITVGAYDSLVDSYADFSGRGSRMLPYLKPD
;
A
#
# COMPACT_ATOMS: atom_id res chain seq x y z
N LEU A 1 10.33 -14.21 -4.62
CA LEU A 1 11.66 -13.65 -4.41
C LEU A 1 12.15 -13.92 -2.98
N GLU A 2 11.43 -13.42 -1.95
CA GLU A 2 11.84 -13.54 -0.54
C GLU A 2 12.05 -14.98 -0.09
N THR A 3 11.13 -15.88 -0.41
CA THR A 3 11.28 -17.31 -0.13
C THR A 3 12.56 -17.89 -0.72
N TYR A 4 12.89 -17.50 -1.94
CA TYR A 4 14.15 -17.94 -2.58
C TYR A 4 15.37 -17.39 -1.83
N ILE A 5 15.35 -16.12 -1.47
CA ILE A 5 16.41 -15.47 -0.68
C ILE A 5 16.59 -16.17 0.66
N ASP A 6 15.49 -16.46 1.36
CA ASP A 6 15.51 -17.17 2.64
C ASP A 6 16.04 -18.60 2.53
N MET A 7 15.81 -19.26 1.39
CA MET A 7 16.35 -20.60 1.13
C MET A 7 17.87 -20.59 0.89
N VAL A 8 18.39 -19.60 0.18
CA VAL A 8 19.83 -19.52 -0.12
C VAL A 8 20.64 -18.87 0.98
N SER A 9 20.00 -18.03 1.81
CA SER A 9 20.62 -17.44 2.99
C SER A 9 20.81 -18.50 4.08
N SER A 10 22.03 -18.81 4.44
CA SER A 10 22.34 -19.79 5.49
C SER A 10 23.42 -19.28 6.43
N ILE A 11 23.21 -19.49 7.73
CA ILE A 11 24.16 -19.10 8.77
C ILE A 11 25.52 -19.74 8.52
N GLY A 12 26.56 -18.91 8.51
CA GLY A 12 27.95 -19.34 8.33
C GLY A 12 28.36 -19.70 6.90
N ARG A 13 27.45 -19.57 5.91
CA ARG A 13 27.74 -19.83 4.49
C ARG A 13 27.51 -18.64 3.58
N LEU A 14 26.32 -18.06 3.66
CA LEU A 14 25.91 -16.90 2.84
C LEU A 14 25.10 -15.93 3.68
N ALA A 15 25.64 -14.72 3.85
CA ALA A 15 24.90 -13.58 4.41
C ALA A 15 24.48 -12.64 3.27
N ILE A 16 23.19 -12.27 3.26
CA ILE A 16 22.65 -11.31 2.30
C ILE A 16 22.25 -10.07 3.08
N CYS A 17 22.83 -8.93 2.70
CA CYS A 17 22.49 -7.63 3.27
C CYS A 17 21.66 -6.82 2.26
N THR A 18 20.68 -6.08 2.74
CA THR A 18 19.83 -5.22 1.92
C THR A 18 19.50 -3.93 2.65
N GLY A 19 19.29 -2.84 1.92
CA GLY A 19 18.80 -1.59 2.49
C GLY A 19 17.29 -1.64 2.70
N THR A 20 16.81 -0.83 3.64
CA THR A 20 15.38 -0.71 3.99
C THR A 20 14.50 -0.11 2.90
N GLY A 21 15.09 0.53 1.88
CA GLY A 21 14.41 1.37 0.90
C GLY A 21 14.38 2.84 1.32
N ASN A 22 13.87 3.70 0.43
CA ASN A 22 13.95 5.17 0.54
C ASN A 22 12.57 5.84 0.62
N ASN A 23 11.52 5.12 1.00
CA ASN A 23 10.15 5.62 0.99
C ASN A 23 9.62 5.99 2.39
N GLY A 24 10.51 6.02 3.41
CA GLY A 24 10.12 6.23 4.82
C GLY A 24 9.45 7.58 5.10
N ASN A 25 9.78 8.61 4.34
CA ASN A 25 9.22 9.96 4.45
C ASN A 25 8.30 10.34 3.26
N GLN A 26 8.03 9.40 2.34
CA GLN A 26 7.18 9.68 1.19
C GLN A 26 5.70 9.42 1.52
N PRO A 27 4.75 10.16 0.92
CA PRO A 27 3.32 9.99 1.18
C PRO A 27 2.72 8.81 0.40
N LEU A 28 3.43 7.68 0.35
CA LEU A 28 3.10 6.52 -0.48
C LEU A 28 2.45 5.37 0.28
N HIS A 29 2.36 5.49 1.60
CA HIS A 29 1.75 4.46 2.44
C HIS A 29 0.80 5.07 3.47
N GLU A 30 -0.40 4.52 3.56
CA GLU A 30 -1.34 4.76 4.64
C GLU A 30 -1.89 3.44 5.18
N GLY A 31 -2.36 3.44 6.42
CA GLY A 31 -2.97 2.27 7.01
C GLY A 31 -3.54 2.54 8.39
N GLY A 32 -4.31 1.62 8.89
CA GLY A 32 -4.97 1.78 10.18
C GLY A 32 -5.68 0.55 10.64
N THR A 33 -6.56 0.77 11.62
CA THR A 33 -7.46 -0.25 12.14
C THR A 33 -8.89 0.28 12.07
N LEU A 34 -9.77 -0.50 11.49
CA LEU A 34 -11.19 -0.20 11.34
C LEU A 34 -11.99 -1.12 12.27
N LYS A 35 -12.90 -0.56 13.05
CA LYS A 35 -13.81 -1.34 13.91
C LYS A 35 -15.11 -1.65 13.17
N GLN A 36 -15.83 -2.66 13.63
CA GLN A 36 -17.16 -2.96 13.12
C GLN A 36 -18.11 -1.76 13.26
N GLY A 37 -18.83 -1.44 12.21
CA GLY A 37 -19.72 -0.28 12.13
C GLY A 37 -19.00 1.07 11.92
N GLN A 38 -17.69 1.10 11.95
CA GLN A 38 -16.90 2.30 11.70
C GLN A 38 -16.71 2.52 10.19
N THR A 39 -16.64 3.78 9.79
CA THR A 39 -16.25 4.19 8.43
C THR A 39 -15.00 5.04 8.51
N ARG A 40 -14.03 4.77 7.63
CA ARG A 40 -12.81 5.56 7.46
C ARG A 40 -12.73 6.07 6.03
N GLN A 41 -12.45 7.34 5.88
CA GLN A 41 -12.13 7.99 4.61
C GLN A 41 -10.62 8.17 4.52
N ILE A 42 -10.04 7.68 3.44
CA ILE A 42 -8.62 7.82 3.10
C ILE A 42 -8.54 8.77 1.92
N GLU A 43 -7.83 9.86 2.09
CA GLU A 43 -7.70 10.92 1.09
C GLU A 43 -6.39 10.76 0.32
N LEU A 44 -6.51 10.76 -1.01
CA LEU A 44 -5.42 10.62 -1.96
C LEU A 44 -5.41 11.84 -2.89
N SER A 45 -4.37 12.65 -2.78
CA SER A 45 -4.11 13.71 -3.74
C SER A 45 -3.56 13.11 -5.03
N VAL A 46 -4.13 13.46 -6.17
CA VAL A 46 -3.63 13.10 -7.49
C VAL A 46 -3.22 14.38 -8.20
N SER A 47 -1.93 14.52 -8.47
CA SER A 47 -1.34 15.67 -9.11
C SER A 47 -1.81 15.84 -10.56
N SER A 48 -1.71 17.04 -11.08
CA SER A 48 -2.01 17.30 -12.50
C SER A 48 -1.07 16.51 -13.41
N ARG A 49 -1.62 16.04 -14.53
CA ARG A 49 -0.89 15.26 -15.55
C ARG A 49 -0.36 13.92 -15.06
N GLU A 50 -1.02 13.30 -14.06
CA GLU A 50 -0.71 11.93 -13.68
C GLU A 50 -1.16 10.97 -14.80
N PRO A 51 -0.24 10.24 -15.43
CA PRO A 51 -0.61 9.40 -16.58
C PRO A 51 -1.38 8.17 -16.15
N THR A 52 -1.02 7.57 -15.03
CA THR A 52 -1.65 6.43 -14.41
C THR A 52 -1.13 6.25 -12.99
N LEU A 53 -1.91 5.66 -12.13
CA LEU A 53 -1.45 5.21 -10.81
C LEU A 53 -2.23 3.96 -10.39
N ASN A 54 -1.71 3.26 -9.41
CA ASN A 54 -2.45 2.17 -8.77
C ASN A 54 -2.42 2.31 -7.25
N VAL A 55 -3.41 1.76 -6.60
CA VAL A 55 -3.47 1.62 -5.15
C VAL A 55 -3.58 0.13 -4.83
N GLN A 56 -2.68 -0.35 -3.99
CA GLN A 56 -2.75 -1.70 -3.43
C GLN A 56 -3.34 -1.60 -2.02
N LEU A 57 -4.58 -2.03 -1.86
CA LEU A 57 -5.25 -2.11 -0.56
C LEU A 57 -5.15 -3.54 -0.04
N TRP A 58 -4.66 -3.69 1.18
CA TRP A 58 -4.52 -4.98 1.87
C TRP A 58 -5.36 -5.01 3.14
N LYS A 59 -6.07 -6.11 3.36
CA LYS A 59 -6.83 -6.40 4.57
C LYS A 59 -6.80 -7.89 4.90
N SER A 60 -7.24 -8.29 6.09
CA SER A 60 -7.50 -9.71 6.36
C SER A 60 -8.65 -10.24 5.52
N TYR A 61 -8.56 -11.51 5.09
CA TYR A 61 -9.71 -12.22 4.50
C TYR A 61 -10.88 -12.40 5.46
N GLU A 62 -10.62 -12.43 6.77
CA GLU A 62 -11.65 -12.57 7.79
C GLU A 62 -12.48 -11.31 8.01
N ASP A 63 -11.98 -10.16 7.55
CA ASP A 63 -12.65 -8.87 7.69
C ASP A 63 -13.51 -8.57 6.47
N GLU A 64 -14.82 -8.39 6.68
CA GLU A 64 -15.74 -7.92 5.65
C GLU A 64 -15.81 -6.38 5.70
N MET A 65 -15.25 -5.74 4.68
CA MET A 65 -15.24 -4.29 4.54
C MET A 65 -15.87 -3.88 3.22
N SER A 66 -16.86 -2.98 3.27
CA SER A 66 -17.34 -2.30 2.07
C SER A 66 -16.37 -1.23 1.64
N ILE A 67 -16.05 -1.23 0.35
CA ILE A 67 -15.13 -0.27 -0.25
C ILE A 67 -15.90 0.61 -1.22
N TYR A 68 -15.70 1.92 -1.10
CA TYR A 68 -16.24 2.92 -2.03
C TYR A 68 -15.09 3.78 -2.53
N ILE A 69 -15.20 4.29 -3.76
CA ILE A 69 -14.24 5.23 -4.34
C ILE A 69 -15.01 6.46 -4.82
N GLU A 70 -14.53 7.62 -4.44
CA GLU A 70 -15.08 8.92 -4.81
C GLU A 70 -14.04 9.74 -5.55
N ASN A 71 -14.42 10.30 -6.69
CA ASN A 71 -13.54 11.16 -7.47
C ASN A 71 -13.55 12.62 -6.98
N PRO A 72 -12.64 13.49 -7.46
CA PRO A 72 -12.59 14.90 -7.06
C PRO A 72 -13.86 15.70 -7.32
N SER A 73 -14.73 15.24 -8.24
CA SER A 73 -16.03 15.87 -8.53
C SER A 73 -17.16 15.38 -7.62
N GLY A 74 -16.87 14.50 -6.64
CA GLY A 74 -17.87 13.96 -5.71
C GLY A 74 -18.68 12.77 -6.24
N ASN A 75 -18.39 12.28 -7.44
CA ASN A 75 -19.04 11.07 -7.94
C ASN A 75 -18.44 9.84 -7.26
N ARG A 76 -19.31 8.92 -6.81
CA ARG A 76 -18.91 7.74 -6.02
C ARG A 76 -19.39 6.45 -6.66
N ILE A 77 -18.55 5.43 -6.59
CA ILE A 77 -18.90 4.03 -6.88
C ILE A 77 -18.80 3.20 -5.60
N GLY A 78 -19.49 2.07 -5.59
CA GLY A 78 -19.48 1.11 -4.48
C GLY A 78 -20.88 0.90 -3.86
N PRO A 79 -20.99 -0.03 -2.89
CA PRO A 79 -19.89 -0.87 -2.45
C PRO A 79 -19.36 -1.74 -3.58
N LEU A 80 -18.04 -1.89 -3.68
CA LEU A 80 -17.41 -2.75 -4.67
C LEU A 80 -17.76 -4.21 -4.40
N ASP A 81 -18.04 -4.97 -5.45
CA ASP A 81 -18.34 -6.40 -5.34
C ASP A 81 -17.05 -7.18 -5.05
N GLU A 82 -17.06 -8.00 -4.02
CA GLU A 82 -15.98 -8.95 -3.77
C GLU A 82 -16.12 -10.16 -4.68
N LYS A 83 -15.63 -10.03 -5.89
CA LYS A 83 -15.65 -11.10 -6.90
C LYS A 83 -14.32 -11.19 -7.65
N LEU A 84 -14.03 -12.37 -8.16
CA LEU A 84 -12.83 -12.62 -8.97
C LEU A 84 -12.97 -12.02 -10.37
N GLY A 85 -11.82 -11.66 -10.93
CA GLY A 85 -11.72 -11.06 -12.26
C GLY A 85 -11.79 -9.53 -12.24
N PRO A 86 -11.54 -8.92 -13.39
CA PRO A 86 -11.51 -7.46 -13.51
C PRO A 86 -12.92 -6.88 -13.38
N GLN A 87 -13.02 -5.81 -12.62
CA GLN A 87 -14.21 -4.97 -12.52
C GLN A 87 -13.84 -3.60 -13.05
N ARG A 88 -14.57 -3.10 -14.02
CA ARG A 88 -14.32 -1.79 -14.62
C ARG A 88 -15.42 -0.81 -14.24
N TYR A 89 -15.02 0.32 -13.74
CA TYR A 89 -15.90 1.45 -13.42
C TYR A 89 -15.33 2.71 -14.07
N ARG A 90 -16.21 3.69 -14.31
CA ARG A 90 -15.81 4.99 -14.82
C ARG A 90 -16.29 6.09 -13.90
N LEU A 91 -15.36 6.93 -13.46
CA LEU A 91 -15.60 8.13 -12.68
C LEU A 91 -14.97 9.34 -13.37
N GLY A 92 -15.81 10.23 -13.91
CA GLY A 92 -15.32 11.36 -14.68
C GLY A 92 -14.57 10.91 -15.94
N ASN A 93 -13.32 11.34 -16.06
CA ASN A 93 -12.41 10.95 -17.16
C ASN A 93 -11.45 9.82 -16.77
N THR A 94 -11.67 9.18 -15.62
CA THR A 94 -10.81 8.10 -15.12
C THR A 94 -11.56 6.77 -15.15
N ASP A 95 -10.93 5.76 -15.74
CA ASP A 95 -11.38 4.37 -15.67
C ASP A 95 -10.68 3.70 -14.49
N LEU A 96 -11.44 3.02 -13.65
CA LEU A 96 -10.93 2.22 -12.55
C LEU A 96 -11.02 0.74 -12.91
N LEU A 97 -9.88 0.02 -12.89
CA LEU A 97 -9.86 -1.44 -12.96
C LEU A 97 -9.56 -1.99 -11.57
N ILE A 98 -10.46 -2.83 -11.08
CA ILE A 98 -10.39 -3.33 -9.71
C ILE A 98 -10.31 -4.84 -9.73
N TYR A 99 -9.35 -5.38 -8.97
CA TYR A 99 -9.12 -6.81 -8.84
C TYR A 99 -9.09 -7.19 -7.35
N TYR A 100 -9.91 -8.16 -6.98
CA TYR A 100 -9.83 -8.79 -5.67
C TYR A 100 -8.93 -10.03 -5.75
N GLY A 101 -7.91 -10.06 -4.90
CA GLY A 101 -6.99 -11.19 -4.79
C GLY A 101 -7.69 -12.44 -4.27
N LYS A 102 -7.17 -13.60 -4.68
CA LYS A 102 -7.62 -14.91 -4.18
C LYS A 102 -6.91 -15.25 -2.88
N PRO A 103 -7.56 -15.97 -1.96
CA PRO A 103 -6.87 -16.57 -0.83
C PRO A 103 -5.71 -17.44 -1.31
N GLY A 104 -4.56 -17.28 -0.67
CA GLY A 104 -3.37 -18.10 -0.92
C GLY A 104 -3.08 -19.02 0.27
N PRO A 105 -2.38 -20.15 0.06
CA PRO A 105 -2.04 -21.06 1.14
C PRO A 105 -1.01 -20.50 2.12
N TYR A 106 -0.39 -19.38 1.79
CA TYR A 106 0.74 -18.83 2.53
C TYR A 106 0.46 -17.49 3.20
N HIS A 107 -0.73 -16.89 3.01
CA HIS A 107 -1.08 -15.59 3.60
C HIS A 107 -2.58 -15.47 3.90
N LEU A 108 -2.89 -14.81 5.01
CA LEU A 108 -4.26 -14.52 5.46
C LEU A 108 -4.76 -13.14 5.03
N THR A 109 -3.98 -12.45 4.21
CA THR A 109 -4.29 -11.10 3.73
C THR A 109 -4.76 -11.13 2.30
N GLN A 110 -5.76 -10.30 2.00
CA GLN A 110 -6.35 -10.10 0.69
C GLN A 110 -5.85 -8.79 0.10
N GLU A 111 -5.32 -8.86 -1.11
CA GLU A 111 -5.04 -7.69 -1.91
C GLU A 111 -6.28 -7.26 -2.68
N ILE A 112 -6.58 -5.98 -2.67
CA ILE A 112 -7.49 -5.33 -3.60
C ILE A 112 -6.66 -4.33 -4.40
N TYR A 113 -6.43 -4.67 -5.67
CA TYR A 113 -5.63 -3.85 -6.58
C TYR A 113 -6.56 -2.94 -7.38
N ILE A 114 -6.28 -1.64 -7.36
CA ILE A 114 -7.09 -0.59 -7.99
C ILE A 114 -6.21 0.19 -8.94
N ASP A 115 -6.38 -0.01 -10.25
CA ASP A 115 -5.75 0.79 -11.29
C ASP A 115 -6.59 2.01 -11.63
N PHE A 116 -5.95 3.16 -11.69
CA PHE A 116 -6.49 4.42 -12.20
C PHE A 116 -5.92 4.65 -13.59
N LEU A 117 -6.75 4.51 -14.58
CA LEU A 117 -6.38 4.64 -15.99
C LEU A 117 -7.02 5.90 -16.59
N PRO A 118 -6.30 6.65 -17.41
CA PRO A 118 -6.85 7.84 -18.03
C PRO A 118 -7.88 7.46 -19.09
N GLY A 119 -9.04 8.09 -19.08
CA GLY A 119 -10.00 7.99 -20.18
C GLY A 119 -9.55 8.70 -21.46
N LYS A 120 -8.61 9.65 -21.33
CA LYS A 120 -7.94 10.34 -22.44
C LYS A 120 -6.42 10.30 -22.24
N THR A 121 -5.83 11.35 -21.67
CA THR A 121 -4.37 11.50 -21.54
C THR A 121 -3.89 11.32 -20.11
N TYR A 122 -4.65 11.82 -19.14
CA TYR A 122 -4.28 11.83 -17.73
C TYR A 122 -5.48 11.42 -16.87
N VAL A 123 -5.19 10.90 -15.70
CA VAL A 123 -6.15 10.65 -14.62
C VAL A 123 -6.71 11.99 -14.12
N ASP A 124 -7.95 12.02 -13.68
CA ASP A 124 -8.54 13.22 -13.09
C ASP A 124 -7.74 13.62 -11.84
N SER A 125 -7.20 14.85 -11.87
CA SER A 125 -6.42 15.42 -10.79
C SER A 125 -7.33 15.97 -9.66
N GLY A 126 -6.80 16.00 -8.45
CA GLY A 126 -7.49 16.48 -7.26
C GLY A 126 -7.61 15.41 -6.19
N ASP A 127 -8.54 15.60 -5.25
CA ASP A 127 -8.67 14.78 -4.07
C ASP A 127 -9.62 13.61 -4.29
N TRP A 128 -9.04 12.44 -4.44
CA TRP A 128 -9.75 11.17 -4.46
C TRP A 128 -9.94 10.64 -3.05
N LYS A 129 -11.01 9.88 -2.84
CA LYS A 129 -11.30 9.26 -1.55
C LYS A 129 -11.54 7.78 -1.70
N ILE A 130 -10.85 7.00 -0.89
CA ILE A 130 -11.11 5.58 -0.71
C ILE A 130 -11.79 5.43 0.65
N ILE A 131 -13.03 4.92 0.66
CA ILE A 131 -13.86 4.87 1.85
C ILE A 131 -14.06 3.41 2.23
N LEU A 132 -13.63 3.06 3.44
CA LEU A 132 -13.77 1.73 4.02
C LEU A 132 -14.84 1.74 5.09
N SER A 133 -15.77 0.78 5.04
CA SER A 133 -16.81 0.61 6.08
C SER A 133 -16.80 -0.81 6.59
N GLY A 134 -16.55 -1.00 7.88
CA GLY A 134 -16.44 -2.29 8.55
C GLY A 134 -17.81 -2.94 8.76
N LYS A 135 -18.11 -4.04 8.04
CA LYS A 135 -19.35 -4.82 8.21
C LYS A 135 -19.20 -5.88 9.27
N LYS A 136 -18.18 -6.72 9.14
CA LYS A 136 -17.84 -7.75 10.11
C LYS A 136 -16.33 -7.74 10.26
N VAL A 137 -15.86 -7.31 11.40
CA VAL A 137 -14.46 -7.00 11.62
C VAL A 137 -13.95 -7.78 12.81
N ARG A 138 -12.87 -8.54 12.61
CA ARG A 138 -12.15 -9.28 13.65
C ARG A 138 -10.85 -8.58 14.03
N GLY A 139 -9.95 -8.38 13.06
CA GLY A 139 -8.69 -7.64 13.24
C GLY A 139 -8.81 -6.19 12.84
N GLY A 140 -9.41 -5.95 11.70
CA GLY A 140 -9.71 -4.63 11.15
C GLY A 140 -8.52 -3.88 10.59
N GLU A 141 -7.34 -4.47 10.56
CA GLU A 141 -6.16 -3.83 10.00
C GLU A 141 -6.30 -3.69 8.47
N TYR A 142 -5.93 -2.53 7.97
CA TYR A 142 -5.86 -2.25 6.53
C TYR A 142 -4.63 -1.41 6.21
N TYR A 143 -4.11 -1.59 5.01
CA TYR A 143 -2.92 -0.92 4.52
C TYR A 143 -3.10 -0.58 3.05
N LEU A 144 -2.64 0.61 2.65
CA LEU A 144 -2.65 1.08 1.28
C LEU A 144 -1.25 1.50 0.88
N TRP A 145 -0.83 1.07 -0.30
CA TRP A 145 0.43 1.49 -0.91
C TRP A 145 0.21 2.05 -2.31
N LEU A 146 0.99 3.07 -2.62
CA LEU A 146 1.18 3.65 -3.94
C LEU A 146 2.52 3.17 -4.52
N PRO A 147 2.71 3.23 -5.85
CA PRO A 147 3.99 2.95 -6.48
C PRO A 147 5.11 3.83 -5.94
N GLY A 148 6.26 3.21 -5.63
CA GLY A 148 7.46 3.91 -5.21
C GLY A 148 8.41 4.24 -6.36
N GLY A 149 9.62 4.73 -6.03
CA GLY A 149 10.70 4.91 -7.00
C GLY A 149 10.51 6.07 -7.97
N ASN A 150 9.84 7.14 -7.56
CA ASN A 150 9.58 8.34 -8.40
C ASN A 150 8.73 8.05 -9.65
N THR A 151 7.86 7.05 -9.59
CA THR A 151 6.94 6.71 -10.68
C THR A 151 5.75 7.65 -10.76
N LEU A 152 5.39 8.29 -9.64
CA LEU A 152 4.30 9.25 -9.54
C LEU A 152 4.81 10.69 -9.65
N ASN A 153 3.95 11.57 -10.14
CA ASN A 153 4.23 12.99 -10.17
C ASN A 153 4.35 13.56 -8.74
N ARG A 154 5.18 14.56 -8.58
CA ARG A 154 5.34 15.27 -7.31
C ARG A 154 3.99 15.88 -6.89
N GLY A 155 3.57 15.57 -5.66
CA GLY A 155 2.29 15.98 -5.11
C GLY A 155 1.19 14.92 -5.20
N THR A 156 1.43 13.78 -5.88
CA THR A 156 0.57 12.60 -5.77
C THR A 156 0.95 11.82 -4.51
N GLY A 157 -0.03 11.54 -3.65
CA GLY A 157 0.21 10.83 -2.39
C GLY A 157 -0.95 10.92 -1.40
N PHE A 158 -0.88 10.13 -0.33
CA PHE A 158 -1.87 10.19 0.75
C PHE A 158 -1.69 11.43 1.62
N TYR A 159 -2.79 11.98 2.12
CA TYR A 159 -2.76 13.13 3.03
C TYR A 159 -2.30 12.77 4.45
N GLU A 160 -2.55 11.55 4.89
CA GLU A 160 -2.16 11.07 6.23
C GLU A 160 -1.19 9.88 6.12
N PRO A 161 0.00 10.07 5.52
CA PRO A 161 0.92 8.97 5.28
C PRO A 161 1.51 8.42 6.58
N ARG A 162 1.86 7.13 6.56
CA ARG A 162 2.53 6.45 7.67
C ARG A 162 3.95 6.07 7.29
N ALA A 163 4.89 6.39 8.16
CA ALA A 163 6.30 6.05 7.98
C ALA A 163 6.60 4.56 8.28
N TYR A 164 5.77 3.90 9.10
CA TYR A 164 5.93 2.48 9.43
C TYR A 164 5.27 1.59 8.38
N GLY A 165 5.90 0.44 8.08
CA GLY A 165 5.45 -0.45 7.01
C GLY A 165 6.02 -0.06 5.64
N THR A 166 7.11 0.70 5.60
CA THR A 166 7.71 1.23 4.38
C THR A 166 8.99 0.51 3.95
N LEU A 167 9.28 -0.66 4.55
CA LEU A 167 10.34 -1.53 4.04
C LEU A 167 10.00 -1.99 2.63
N THR A 168 10.99 -1.95 1.74
CA THR A 168 10.84 -2.44 0.38
C THR A 168 11.33 -3.89 0.25
N ILE A 169 10.80 -4.63 -0.71
CA ILE A 169 11.31 -5.97 -1.04
C ILE A 169 12.71 -5.81 -1.66
N PRO A 170 13.72 -6.58 -1.20
CA PRO A 170 13.63 -7.77 -0.34
C PRO A 170 13.94 -7.52 1.15
N ALA A 171 13.91 -6.30 1.64
CA ALA A 171 14.22 -5.99 3.05
C ALA A 171 13.29 -6.69 4.05
N THR A 172 12.11 -7.09 3.59
CA THR A 172 11.12 -7.86 4.34
C THR A 172 11.37 -9.37 4.38
N ALA A 173 12.40 -9.88 3.68
CA ALA A 173 12.76 -11.30 3.79
C ALA A 173 13.33 -11.62 5.19
N ARG A 174 12.99 -12.80 5.70
CA ARG A 174 13.27 -13.16 7.11
C ARG A 174 14.75 -13.29 7.42
N ARG A 175 15.54 -13.83 6.46
CA ARG A 175 16.95 -14.18 6.67
C ARG A 175 17.97 -13.19 6.09
N VAL A 176 17.54 -12.08 5.55
CA VAL A 176 18.44 -11.01 5.15
C VAL A 176 18.80 -10.14 6.36
N ILE A 177 19.96 -9.53 6.32
CA ILE A 177 20.34 -8.46 7.24
C ILE A 177 19.83 -7.16 6.61
N THR A 178 18.85 -6.54 7.22
CA THR A 178 18.22 -5.32 6.72
C THR A 178 18.81 -4.10 7.41
N VAL A 179 19.43 -3.23 6.64
CA VAL A 179 20.18 -2.08 7.16
C VAL A 179 19.44 -0.78 6.83
N GLY A 180 19.09 -0.03 7.87
CA GLY A 180 18.54 1.33 7.75
C GLY A 180 19.62 2.37 7.47
N ALA A 181 19.23 3.50 6.90
CA ALA A 181 20.12 4.62 6.68
C ALA A 181 20.25 5.47 7.97
N TYR A 182 21.45 5.91 8.22
CA TYR A 182 21.81 6.77 9.35
C TYR A 182 22.30 8.14 8.83
N ASP A 183 21.85 9.20 9.45
CA ASP A 183 22.30 10.56 9.19
C ASP A 183 23.31 10.99 10.27
N SER A 184 24.57 11.05 9.88
CA SER A 184 25.68 11.42 10.79
C SER A 184 25.71 12.89 11.15
N LEU A 185 25.00 13.76 10.43
CA LEU A 185 24.98 15.20 10.73
C LEU A 185 24.09 15.52 11.93
N VAL A 186 23.02 14.75 12.08
CA VAL A 186 22.03 14.91 13.16
C VAL A 186 22.01 13.76 14.14
N ASP A 187 22.93 12.81 13.99
CA ASP A 187 23.09 11.62 14.84
C ASP A 187 21.78 10.86 15.03
N SER A 188 21.08 10.60 13.91
CA SER A 188 19.79 9.96 13.94
C SER A 188 19.52 9.08 12.74
N TYR A 189 18.40 8.39 12.78
CA TYR A 189 17.87 7.63 11.69
C TYR A 189 17.47 8.55 10.52
N ALA A 190 17.94 8.29 9.31
CA ALA A 190 17.59 9.10 8.17
C ALA A 190 16.07 8.97 7.86
N ASP A 191 15.39 10.09 7.72
CA ASP A 191 13.92 10.14 7.62
C ASP A 191 13.36 9.43 6.37
N PHE A 192 14.12 9.39 5.26
CA PHE A 192 13.75 8.62 4.06
C PHE A 192 13.88 7.10 4.23
N SER A 193 14.65 6.63 5.22
CA SER A 193 14.90 5.20 5.42
C SER A 193 13.61 4.45 5.74
N GLY A 194 13.38 3.33 5.06
CA GLY A 194 12.22 2.49 5.30
C GLY A 194 12.16 1.97 6.74
N ARG A 195 10.96 1.89 7.30
CA ARG A 195 10.71 1.45 8.68
C ARG A 195 9.86 0.21 8.70
N GLY A 196 10.17 -0.70 9.61
CA GLY A 196 9.46 -1.94 9.80
C GLY A 196 8.00 -1.76 10.21
N SER A 197 7.27 -2.85 10.22
CA SER A 197 5.86 -2.89 10.55
C SER A 197 5.58 -3.99 11.57
N ARG A 198 4.54 -3.79 12.38
CA ARG A 198 3.99 -4.85 13.25
C ARG A 198 3.36 -6.02 12.48
N MET A 199 3.15 -5.86 11.17
CA MET A 199 2.68 -6.95 10.31
C MET A 199 3.72 -8.06 10.13
N LEU A 200 4.99 -7.73 10.26
CA LEU A 200 6.06 -8.73 10.18
C LEU A 200 6.11 -9.52 11.49
N PRO A 201 6.17 -10.86 11.45
CA PRO A 201 6.26 -11.69 12.65
C PRO A 201 7.65 -11.65 13.30
N TYR A 202 8.53 -10.78 12.84
CA TYR A 202 9.90 -10.56 13.31
C TYR A 202 10.27 -9.08 13.18
N LEU A 203 11.24 -8.65 13.98
CA LEU A 203 11.72 -7.28 13.94
C LEU A 203 12.56 -7.04 12.69
N LYS A 204 12.34 -5.91 12.04
CA LYS A 204 13.11 -5.35 10.93
C LYS A 204 13.06 -3.81 11.00
N PRO A 205 14.13 -3.09 10.63
CA PRO A 205 15.46 -3.58 10.27
C PRO A 205 16.20 -4.24 11.46
N ASP A 206 17.28 -4.95 11.15
CA ASP A 206 18.14 -5.65 12.14
C ASP A 206 19.05 -4.70 12.89
#